data_da42543bdd0b46ce03b2b347a703a74c
#
_entry.id   da42543bdd0b46ce03b2b347a703a74c
#
_cell.length_a   1.000
_cell.length_b   1.000
_cell.length_c   1.000
_cell.angle_alpha   90.00
_cell.angle_beta   90.00
_cell.angle_gamma   90.00
#
_symmetry.space_group_name_H-M   'P 1'
#
loop_
_entity.id
_entity.type
_entity.pdbx_description
1 polymer ?
#
loop_
_entity_poly.entity_id
_entity_poly.type
_entity_poly.pdbx_seq_one_letter_code
_entity_poly.pdbx_strand_id
1 'polypeptide(L)'
;KEHRFYEEALKLQMRLFILEMWHTFANEYERRKRTLQTGTLFERFINLVQEYCMKEREVKFYANQLNITAKYLNAICKQNSGVTASQWIQRNAKERIVLLLQNPSLNIAEISDEMEFSSRSFFTRYVKKVLGVTPSEYRNRLG
;
A
#
# COMPACT_ATOMS: atom_id res chain seq x y z
N LYS A 1 8.77 -29.15 -57.83
CA LYS A 1 7.72 -29.64 -56.92
C LYS A 1 8.12 -29.53 -55.44
N GLU A 2 9.36 -29.78 -55.09
CA GLU A 2 9.84 -29.68 -53.72
C GLU A 2 9.86 -28.24 -53.18
N HIS A 3 10.19 -27.27 -54.03
CA HIS A 3 10.23 -25.84 -53.69
C HIS A 3 8.88 -25.28 -53.23
N ARG A 4 7.81 -25.72 -53.92
CA ARG A 4 6.44 -25.26 -53.66
C ARG A 4 5.91 -25.82 -52.33
N PHE A 5 6.25 -27.06 -52.02
CA PHE A 5 5.92 -27.71 -50.76
C PHE A 5 6.63 -27.05 -49.57
N TYR A 6 7.87 -26.67 -49.73
CA TYR A 6 8.66 -25.99 -48.72
C TYR A 6 8.11 -24.60 -48.43
N GLU A 7 7.72 -23.82 -49.40
CA GLU A 7 7.08 -22.51 -49.24
C GLU A 7 5.76 -22.58 -48.49
N GLU A 8 4.93 -23.58 -48.80
CA GLU A 8 3.65 -23.81 -48.11
C GLU A 8 3.88 -24.19 -46.63
N ALA A 9 4.83 -25.08 -46.35
CA ALA A 9 5.19 -25.47 -44.99
C ALA A 9 5.69 -24.28 -44.20
N LEU A 10 6.51 -23.42 -44.78
CA LEU A 10 7.03 -22.20 -44.16
C LEU A 10 5.91 -21.21 -43.81
N LYS A 11 4.96 -21.02 -44.69
CA LYS A 11 3.79 -20.15 -44.46
C LYS A 11 2.93 -20.67 -43.31
N LEU A 12 2.71 -21.98 -43.21
CA LEU A 12 1.97 -22.59 -42.10
C LEU A 12 2.69 -22.42 -40.76
N GLN A 13 3.99 -22.61 -40.75
CA GLN A 13 4.80 -22.40 -39.53
C GLN A 13 4.77 -20.92 -39.07
N MET A 14 4.82 -19.97 -40.01
CA MET A 14 4.71 -18.55 -39.70
C MET A 14 3.34 -18.19 -39.13
N ARG A 15 2.27 -18.77 -39.67
CA ARG A 15 0.89 -18.55 -39.18
C ARG A 15 0.76 -19.07 -37.73
N LEU A 16 1.25 -20.25 -37.47
CA LEU A 16 1.26 -20.82 -36.09
C LEU A 16 2.04 -19.94 -35.13
N PHE A 17 3.21 -19.49 -35.54
CA PHE A 17 4.04 -18.59 -34.73
C PHE A 17 3.33 -17.27 -34.42
N ILE A 18 2.67 -16.66 -35.37
CA ILE A 18 1.90 -15.42 -35.22
C ILE A 18 0.73 -15.64 -34.26
N LEU A 19 0.00 -16.76 -34.38
CA LEU A 19 -1.11 -17.10 -33.47
C LEU A 19 -0.65 -17.32 -32.04
N GLU A 20 0.44 -18.05 -31.83
CA GLU A 20 1.03 -18.26 -30.51
C GLU A 20 1.51 -16.94 -29.89
N MET A 21 2.14 -16.08 -30.68
CA MET A 21 2.57 -14.76 -30.25
C MET A 21 1.37 -13.87 -29.86
N TRP A 22 0.31 -13.88 -30.67
CA TRP A 22 -0.95 -13.17 -30.38
C TRP A 22 -1.55 -13.62 -29.04
N HIS A 23 -1.62 -14.94 -28.83
CA HIS A 23 -2.18 -15.52 -27.61
C HIS A 23 -1.36 -15.11 -26.38
N THR A 24 -0.05 -15.16 -26.47
CA THR A 24 0.86 -14.72 -25.41
C THR A 24 0.70 -13.23 -25.10
N PHE A 25 0.61 -12.38 -26.12
CA PHE A 25 0.40 -10.94 -25.95
C PHE A 25 -0.97 -10.63 -25.34
N ALA A 26 -2.03 -11.31 -25.76
CA ALA A 26 -3.38 -11.11 -25.23
C ALA A 26 -3.43 -11.45 -23.73
N ASN A 27 -2.83 -12.58 -23.33
CA ASN A 27 -2.75 -12.99 -21.92
C ASN A 27 -1.93 -12.02 -21.08
N GLU A 28 -0.82 -11.54 -21.60
CA GLU A 28 0.04 -10.56 -20.94
C GLU A 28 -0.69 -9.21 -20.76
N TYR A 29 -1.41 -8.77 -21.79
CA TYR A 29 -2.22 -7.55 -21.76
C TYR A 29 -3.31 -7.63 -20.68
N GLU A 30 -4.07 -8.72 -20.61
CA GLU A 30 -5.10 -8.92 -19.59
C GLU A 30 -4.49 -8.98 -18.18
N ARG A 31 -3.35 -9.64 -18.01
CA ARG A 31 -2.63 -9.69 -16.75
C ARG A 31 -2.20 -8.28 -16.30
N ARG A 32 -1.62 -7.49 -17.20
CA ARG A 32 -1.20 -6.10 -16.92
C ARG A 32 -2.38 -5.20 -16.57
N LYS A 33 -3.49 -5.35 -17.28
CA LYS A 33 -4.71 -4.58 -17.03
C LYS A 33 -5.25 -4.84 -15.61
N ARG A 34 -5.29 -6.08 -15.16
CA ARG A 34 -5.68 -6.45 -13.79
C ARG A 34 -4.73 -5.86 -12.76
N THR A 35 -3.43 -5.98 -12.99
CA THR A 35 -2.38 -5.44 -12.11
C THR A 35 -2.47 -3.92 -12.02
N LEU A 36 -2.72 -3.22 -13.13
CA LEU A 36 -2.87 -1.76 -13.15
C LEU A 36 -4.11 -1.30 -12.37
N GLN A 37 -5.23 -2.02 -12.45
CA GLN A 37 -6.43 -1.66 -11.69
C GLN A 37 -6.22 -1.80 -10.17
N THR A 38 -5.66 -2.92 -9.71
CA THR A 38 -5.34 -3.14 -8.31
C THR A 38 -4.20 -2.22 -7.86
N GLY A 39 -3.19 -2.02 -8.70
CA GLY A 39 -2.09 -1.09 -8.47
C GLY A 39 -2.57 0.35 -8.29
N THR A 40 -3.52 0.81 -9.12
CA THR A 40 -4.07 2.17 -9.01
C THR A 40 -4.81 2.37 -7.68
N LEU A 41 -5.63 1.43 -7.22
CA LEU A 41 -6.30 1.50 -5.92
C LEU A 41 -5.28 1.46 -4.77
N PHE A 42 -4.27 0.61 -4.86
CA PHE A 42 -3.20 0.53 -3.87
C PHE A 42 -2.40 1.84 -3.80
N GLU A 43 -2.02 2.41 -4.93
CA GLU A 43 -1.32 3.69 -4.99
C GLU A 43 -2.15 4.82 -4.38
N ARG A 44 -3.44 4.88 -4.70
CA ARG A 44 -4.37 5.84 -4.09
C ARG A 44 -4.46 5.67 -2.58
N PHE A 45 -4.51 4.43 -2.11
CA PHE A 45 -4.48 4.13 -0.68
C PHE A 45 -3.19 4.65 -0.02
N ILE A 46 -2.04 4.36 -0.60
CA ILE A 46 -0.74 4.83 -0.06
C ILE A 46 -0.71 6.36 0.01
N ASN A 47 -1.18 7.05 -1.02
CA ASN A 47 -1.27 8.51 -1.02
C ASN A 47 -2.19 9.04 0.09
N LEU A 48 -3.35 8.40 0.29
CA LEU A 48 -4.27 8.75 1.39
C LEU A 48 -3.64 8.52 2.76
N VAL A 49 -2.90 7.43 2.94
CA VAL A 49 -2.19 7.14 4.20
C VAL A 49 -1.15 8.22 4.48
N GLN A 50 -0.39 8.63 3.49
CA GLN A 50 0.60 9.70 3.64
C GLN A 50 -0.03 11.03 4.03
N GLU A 51 -1.22 11.32 3.50
CA GLU A 51 -1.94 12.56 3.78
C GLU A 51 -2.64 12.56 5.14
N TYR A 52 -3.30 11.45 5.52
CA TYR A 52 -4.22 11.41 6.65
C TYR A 52 -3.75 10.58 7.85
N CYS A 53 -2.64 9.86 7.79
CA CYS A 53 -2.24 8.93 8.87
C CYS A 53 -2.03 9.58 10.22
N MET A 54 -1.75 10.89 10.27
CA MET A 54 -1.61 11.62 11.52
C MET A 54 -2.94 11.81 12.24
N LYS A 55 -4.04 11.91 11.50
CA LYS A 55 -5.38 12.23 12.01
C LYS A 55 -6.31 11.03 11.97
N GLU A 56 -6.19 10.20 10.93
CA GLU A 56 -7.06 9.07 10.65
C GLU A 56 -6.28 7.77 10.67
N ARG A 57 -6.59 6.89 11.60
CA ARG A 57 -5.85 5.65 11.85
C ARG A 57 -6.67 4.37 11.68
N GLU A 58 -7.94 4.50 11.31
CA GLU A 58 -8.83 3.37 11.08
C GLU A 58 -8.93 3.02 9.60
N VAL A 59 -8.89 1.73 9.27
CA VAL A 59 -9.01 1.22 7.90
C VAL A 59 -10.32 1.68 7.24
N LYS A 60 -11.39 1.76 8.01
CA LYS A 60 -12.73 2.16 7.55
C LYS A 60 -12.73 3.53 6.86
N PHE A 61 -11.99 4.50 7.40
CA PHE A 61 -11.86 5.83 6.80
C PHE A 61 -11.33 5.73 5.38
N TYR A 62 -10.22 5.03 5.19
CA TYR A 62 -9.57 4.87 3.89
C TYR A 62 -10.41 4.08 2.89
N ALA A 63 -11.07 3.02 3.35
CA ALA A 63 -11.99 2.25 2.54
C ALA A 63 -13.16 3.11 2.03
N ASN A 64 -13.73 3.94 2.89
CA ASN A 64 -14.80 4.87 2.52
C ASN A 64 -14.32 5.90 1.49
N GLN A 65 -13.10 6.44 1.65
CA GLN A 65 -12.52 7.38 0.69
C GLN A 65 -12.33 6.76 -0.71
N LEU A 66 -12.06 5.47 -0.76
CA LEU A 66 -11.88 4.71 -2.00
C LEU A 66 -13.18 4.08 -2.53
N ASN A 67 -14.30 4.24 -1.82
CA ASN A 67 -15.59 3.62 -2.14
C ASN A 67 -15.53 2.10 -2.25
N ILE A 68 -14.78 1.47 -1.36
CA ILE A 68 -14.63 0.00 -1.26
C ILE A 68 -14.84 -0.45 0.18
N THR A 69 -14.97 -1.75 0.39
CA THR A 69 -15.05 -2.33 1.74
C THR A 69 -13.66 -2.41 2.39
N ALA A 70 -13.62 -2.38 3.72
CA ALA A 70 -12.37 -2.58 4.46
C ALA A 70 -11.73 -3.95 4.15
N LYS A 71 -12.55 -4.98 3.99
CA LYS A 71 -12.10 -6.33 3.61
C LYS A 71 -11.42 -6.35 2.24
N TYR A 72 -12.00 -5.66 1.26
CA TYR A 72 -11.42 -5.56 -0.08
C TYR A 72 -10.13 -4.75 -0.07
N LEU A 73 -10.07 -3.65 0.67
CA LEU A 73 -8.86 -2.85 0.84
C LEU A 73 -7.72 -3.69 1.46
N ASN A 74 -8.00 -4.46 2.50
CA ASN A 74 -7.02 -5.38 3.08
C ASN A 74 -6.51 -6.41 2.07
N ALA A 75 -7.39 -6.97 1.25
CA ALA A 75 -7.02 -7.92 0.19
C ALA A 75 -6.10 -7.28 -0.85
N ILE A 76 -6.41 -6.06 -1.30
CA ILE A 76 -5.57 -5.29 -2.23
C ILE A 76 -4.18 -5.03 -1.63
N CYS A 77 -4.12 -4.59 -0.38
CA CYS A 77 -2.86 -4.31 0.31
C CYS A 77 -2.00 -5.57 0.45
N LYS A 78 -2.58 -6.69 0.86
CA LYS A 78 -1.88 -7.98 0.95
C LYS A 78 -1.37 -8.45 -0.40
N GLN A 79 -2.17 -8.30 -1.45
CA GLN A 79 -1.81 -8.72 -2.80
C GLN A 79 -0.64 -7.89 -3.37
N ASN A 80 -0.61 -6.59 -3.11
CA ASN A 80 0.41 -5.69 -3.66
C ASN A 80 1.68 -5.59 -2.81
N SER A 81 1.58 -5.77 -1.48
CA SER A 81 2.69 -5.51 -0.55
C SER A 81 2.95 -6.61 0.48
N GLY A 82 2.07 -7.61 0.59
CA GLY A 82 2.18 -8.65 1.59
C GLY A 82 1.74 -8.26 3.01
N VAL A 83 1.37 -6.99 3.23
CA VAL A 83 0.91 -6.50 4.53
C VAL A 83 -0.51 -5.93 4.44
N THR A 84 -1.24 -5.90 5.56
CA THR A 84 -2.61 -5.39 5.61
C THR A 84 -2.66 -3.86 5.54
N ALA A 85 -3.84 -3.31 5.24
CA ALA A 85 -4.08 -1.86 5.28
C ALA A 85 -3.81 -1.29 6.67
N SER A 86 -4.25 -1.98 7.73
CA SER A 86 -3.99 -1.60 9.12
C SER A 86 -2.49 -1.49 9.43
N GLN A 87 -1.70 -2.45 8.95
CA GLN A 87 -0.24 -2.43 9.12
C GLN A 87 0.42 -1.27 8.38
N TRP A 88 -0.05 -0.92 7.19
CA TRP A 88 0.41 0.24 6.45
C TRP A 88 0.15 1.55 7.19
N ILE A 89 -1.08 1.72 7.70
CA ILE A 89 -1.49 2.90 8.48
C ILE A 89 -0.62 3.01 9.74
N GLN A 90 -0.47 1.93 10.49
CA GLN A 90 0.33 1.91 11.72
C GLN A 90 1.82 2.19 11.45
N ARG A 91 2.38 1.67 10.37
CA ARG A 91 3.77 1.90 9.98
C ARG A 91 4.02 3.39 9.69
N ASN A 92 3.14 4.02 8.91
CA ASN A 92 3.25 5.44 8.59
C ASN A 92 3.01 6.33 9.81
N ALA A 93 2.02 6.02 10.65
CA ALA A 93 1.78 6.73 11.90
C ALA A 93 2.97 6.62 12.85
N LYS A 94 3.58 5.45 12.97
CA LYS A 94 4.78 5.21 13.75
C LYS A 94 5.95 6.09 13.31
N GLU A 95 6.21 6.15 12.01
CA GLU A 95 7.27 7.00 11.46
C GLU A 95 7.06 8.49 11.81
N ARG A 96 5.82 8.96 11.69
CA ARG A 96 5.46 10.35 12.05
C ARG A 96 5.63 10.61 13.55
N ILE A 97 5.19 9.68 14.40
CA ILE A 97 5.35 9.75 15.85
C ILE A 97 6.82 9.84 16.21
N VAL A 98 7.67 8.99 15.63
CA VAL A 98 9.12 8.99 15.89
C VAL A 98 9.74 10.35 15.52
N LEU A 99 9.39 10.90 14.36
CA LEU A 99 9.88 12.22 13.94
C LEU A 99 9.47 13.33 14.91
N LEU A 100 8.22 13.32 15.37
CA LEU A 100 7.73 14.31 16.32
C LEU A 100 8.38 14.16 17.70
N LEU A 101 8.60 12.92 18.17
CA LEU A 101 9.27 12.65 19.44
C LEU A 101 10.75 13.05 19.43
N GLN A 102 11.40 13.00 18.27
CA GLN A 102 12.79 13.47 18.09
C GLN A 102 12.92 14.98 18.12
N ASN A 103 11.85 15.71 17.95
CA ASN A 103 11.86 17.18 18.01
C ASN A 103 11.77 17.67 19.47
N PRO A 104 12.86 18.21 20.05
CA PRO A 104 12.86 18.65 21.44
C PRO A 104 12.00 19.89 21.69
N SER A 105 11.61 20.61 20.63
CA SER A 105 10.75 21.81 20.73
C SER A 105 9.29 21.48 21.06
N LEU A 106 8.87 20.21 20.83
CA LEU A 106 7.50 19.78 21.04
C LEU A 106 7.42 18.94 22.32
N ASN A 107 6.50 19.29 23.23
CA ASN A 107 6.18 18.40 24.35
C ASN A 107 5.17 17.33 23.92
N ILE A 108 4.98 16.32 24.77
CA ILE A 108 4.14 15.17 24.45
C ILE A 108 2.67 15.57 24.28
N ALA A 109 2.18 16.53 25.05
CA ALA A 109 0.82 17.04 24.90
C ALA A 109 0.60 17.74 23.55
N GLU A 110 1.56 18.55 23.11
CA GLU A 110 1.53 19.18 21.78
C GLU A 110 1.52 18.16 20.65
N ILE A 111 2.31 17.10 20.76
CA ILE A 111 2.34 16.00 19.77
C ILE A 111 0.98 15.29 19.72
N SER A 112 0.39 15.00 20.87
CA SER A 112 -0.94 14.40 20.97
C SER A 112 -2.01 15.26 20.27
N ASP A 113 -1.96 16.57 20.46
CA ASP A 113 -2.87 17.52 19.85
C ASP A 113 -2.64 17.63 18.33
N GLU A 114 -1.40 17.66 17.90
CA GLU A 114 -1.00 17.68 16.49
C GLU A 114 -1.54 16.48 15.73
N MET A 115 -1.52 15.31 16.37
CA MET A 115 -2.06 14.07 15.81
C MET A 115 -3.56 13.88 16.06
N GLU A 116 -4.24 14.87 16.60
CA GLU A 116 -5.68 14.87 16.86
C GLU A 116 -6.18 13.67 17.68
N PHE A 117 -5.42 13.27 18.69
CA PHE A 117 -5.91 12.30 19.68
C PHE A 117 -6.91 12.98 20.62
N SER A 118 -7.99 12.26 20.95
CA SER A 118 -9.03 12.76 21.86
C SER A 118 -8.53 13.01 23.28
N SER A 119 -7.48 12.32 23.71
CA SER A 119 -6.82 12.55 24.98
C SER A 119 -5.36 12.08 24.94
N ARG A 120 -4.57 12.61 25.86
CA ARG A 120 -3.18 12.20 26.05
C ARG A 120 -3.09 10.70 26.41
N SER A 121 -4.06 10.16 27.14
CA SER A 121 -4.11 8.73 27.50
C SER A 121 -4.28 7.84 26.27
N PHE A 122 -5.11 8.21 25.31
CA PHE A 122 -5.27 7.49 24.07
C PHE A 122 -4.01 7.56 23.20
N PHE A 123 -3.35 8.71 23.17
CA PHE A 123 -2.06 8.88 22.49
C PHE A 123 -1.00 7.96 23.08
N THR A 124 -0.86 7.97 24.40
CA THR A 124 0.12 7.12 25.12
C THR A 124 -0.12 5.63 24.82
N ARG A 125 -1.38 5.18 24.84
CA ARG A 125 -1.74 3.80 24.49
C ARG A 125 -1.37 3.44 23.06
N TYR A 126 -1.68 4.32 22.15
CA TYR A 126 -1.37 4.11 20.72
C TYR A 126 0.14 4.02 20.49
N VAL A 127 0.90 4.93 21.06
CA VAL A 127 2.37 4.91 20.97
C VAL A 127 2.94 3.64 21.57
N LYS A 128 2.45 3.21 22.72
CA LYS A 128 2.88 1.95 23.35
C LYS A 128 2.57 0.74 22.48
N LYS A 129 1.43 0.76 21.78
CA LYS A 129 1.04 -0.29 20.83
C LYS A 129 2.00 -0.36 19.62
N VAL A 130 2.37 0.78 19.02
CA VAL A 130 3.16 0.81 17.80
C VAL A 130 4.66 0.84 18.02
N LEU A 131 5.15 1.41 19.14
CA LEU A 131 6.57 1.51 19.49
C LEU A 131 7.02 0.52 20.57
N GLY A 132 6.07 -0.07 21.31
CA GLY A 132 6.36 -0.94 22.44
C GLY A 132 6.73 -0.21 23.75
N VAL A 133 6.87 1.10 23.72
CA VAL A 133 7.19 1.96 24.87
C VAL A 133 6.33 3.20 24.86
N THR A 134 6.21 3.87 26.02
CA THR A 134 5.48 5.15 26.12
C THR A 134 6.24 6.27 25.41
N PRO A 135 5.56 7.37 25.04
CA PRO A 135 6.24 8.53 24.45
C PRO A 135 7.37 9.08 25.31
N SER A 136 7.16 9.18 26.63
CA SER A 136 8.16 9.66 27.57
C SER A 136 9.37 8.72 27.67
N GLU A 137 9.14 7.41 27.74
CA GLU A 137 10.21 6.40 27.75
C GLU A 137 11.04 6.45 26.47
N TYR A 138 10.39 6.58 25.31
CA TYR A 138 11.07 6.70 24.04
C TYR A 138 11.96 7.94 23.99
N ARG A 139 11.42 9.10 24.39
CA ARG A 139 12.18 10.36 24.43
C ARG A 139 13.37 10.30 25.37
N ASN A 140 13.21 9.67 26.54
CA ASN A 140 14.30 9.49 27.51
C ASN A 140 15.43 8.61 26.95
N ARG A 141 15.13 7.66 26.06
CA ARG A 141 16.16 6.83 25.40
C ARG A 141 16.94 7.58 24.33
N LEU A 142 16.40 8.69 23.80
CA LEU A 142 17.08 9.52 22.81
C LEU A 142 18.11 10.48 23.44
N GLY A 143 17.90 10.84 24.69
CA GLY A 143 18.81 11.67 25.47
C GLY A 143 19.74 10.82 26.27
#